data_98b8105d949de90b7d903b52ca74b046
#
_entry.id   98b8105d949de90b7d903b52ca74b046
#
_cell.length_a   1.000
_cell.length_b   1.000
_cell.length_c   1.000
_cell.angle_alpha   90.00
_cell.angle_beta   90.00
_cell.angle_gamma   90.00
#
_symmetry.space_group_name_H-M   'P 1'
#
loop_
_entity.id
_entity.type
_entity.pdbx_description
1 polymer ?
#
loop_
_entity_poly.entity_id
_entity_poly.type
_entity_poly.pdbx_seq_one_letter_code
_entity_poly.pdbx_strand_id
1 'polypeptide(L)'
;FSHPALFDRHSMKASLIPTMDGLPNVLAEKGYQTLYFTTHDSQFDNIAGFLFANGIQKIISQSDYPSEQIKSTLGVSDHVMFEKAVSTISSLDKTQPFFVCMLTSSDHGPYILPTDIPFKPSSKELKDQMVEYADWAIGHFVSMARKQDWFEQTLFVFVADHGYVKPGSRYEM
;
A
#
# COMPACT_ATOMS: atom_id res chain seq x y z
N PHE A 1 -11.35 1.94 -7.40
CA PHE A 1 -12.38 2.98 -7.27
C PHE A 1 -13.37 2.89 -8.44
N SER A 2 -14.65 3.26 -8.23
CA SER A 2 -15.76 3.05 -9.18
C SER A 2 -15.85 4.08 -10.32
N HIS A 3 -15.04 5.13 -10.30
CA HIS A 3 -15.08 6.19 -11.29
C HIS A 3 -13.80 6.23 -12.13
N PRO A 4 -13.91 6.56 -13.45
CA PRO A 4 -12.73 6.81 -14.28
C PRO A 4 -11.97 8.04 -13.78
N ALA A 5 -10.67 8.04 -13.93
CA ALA A 5 -9.84 9.21 -13.61
C ALA A 5 -10.29 10.42 -14.44
N LEU A 6 -10.47 11.56 -13.79
CA LEU A 6 -10.70 12.83 -14.48
C LEU A 6 -9.34 13.36 -14.94
N PHE A 7 -9.25 13.72 -16.22
CA PHE A 7 -7.99 14.05 -16.91
C PHE A 7 -7.16 15.16 -16.25
N ASP A 8 -7.78 16.09 -15.49
CA ASP A 8 -7.08 17.28 -14.98
C ASP A 8 -7.13 17.42 -13.46
N ARG A 9 -7.72 16.48 -12.72
CA ARG A 9 -7.87 16.62 -11.27
C ARG A 9 -7.75 15.28 -10.56
N HIS A 10 -6.88 15.24 -9.59
CA HIS A 10 -6.88 14.15 -8.61
C HIS A 10 -8.18 14.21 -7.80
N SER A 11 -8.97 13.15 -7.83
CA SER A 11 -10.25 13.07 -7.09
C SER A 11 -10.08 13.37 -5.60
N MET A 12 -8.94 13.00 -5.03
CA MET A 12 -8.58 13.23 -3.64
C MET A 12 -8.31 14.71 -3.31
N LYS A 13 -7.89 15.51 -4.29
CA LYS A 13 -7.59 16.95 -4.14
C LYS A 13 -8.79 17.86 -4.45
N ALA A 14 -9.95 17.31 -4.72
CA ALA A 14 -11.14 18.11 -4.97
C ALA A 14 -11.51 18.92 -3.72
N SER A 15 -12.00 20.17 -3.92
CA SER A 15 -12.46 21.05 -2.82
C SER A 15 -13.63 20.46 -2.03
N LEU A 16 -14.44 19.63 -2.69
CA LEU A 16 -15.43 18.75 -2.07
C LEU A 16 -14.97 17.32 -2.31
N ILE A 17 -14.73 16.59 -1.24
CA ILE A 17 -14.37 15.17 -1.32
C ILE A 17 -15.60 14.40 -1.75
N PRO A 18 -15.60 13.76 -2.94
CA PRO A 18 -16.76 13.01 -3.38
C PRO A 18 -16.89 11.71 -2.56
N THR A 19 -18.10 11.42 -2.13
CA THR A 19 -18.44 10.07 -1.65
C THR A 19 -18.67 9.18 -2.88
N MET A 20 -18.02 8.02 -2.89
CA MET A 20 -18.06 7.09 -4.02
C MET A 20 -18.52 5.73 -3.54
N ASP A 21 -19.31 5.04 -4.36
CA ASP A 21 -19.66 3.62 -4.13
C ASP A 21 -18.45 2.73 -4.45
N GLY A 22 -17.46 2.84 -3.60
CA GLY A 22 -16.21 2.06 -3.71
C GLY A 22 -16.26 0.80 -2.86
N LEU A 23 -15.32 -0.11 -3.14
CA LEU A 23 -15.21 -1.36 -2.39
C LEU A 23 -15.11 -1.15 -0.87
N PRO A 24 -14.35 -0.16 -0.34
CA PRO A 24 -14.29 0.04 1.10
C PRO A 24 -15.65 0.41 1.73
N ASN A 25 -16.45 1.28 1.09
CA ASN A 25 -17.79 1.63 1.59
C ASN A 25 -18.70 0.41 1.64
N VAL A 26 -18.77 -0.33 0.55
CA VAL A 26 -19.63 -1.53 0.46
C VAL A 26 -19.25 -2.57 1.50
N LEU A 27 -17.97 -2.76 1.78
CA LEU A 27 -17.49 -3.73 2.77
C LEU A 27 -17.70 -3.21 4.19
N ALA A 28 -17.48 -1.92 4.46
CA ALA A 28 -17.80 -1.32 5.77
C ALA A 28 -19.29 -1.48 6.13
N GLU A 29 -20.20 -1.23 5.19
CA GLU A 29 -21.64 -1.47 5.37
C GLU A 29 -21.99 -2.93 5.65
N LYS A 30 -21.16 -3.86 5.20
CA LYS A 30 -21.28 -5.30 5.47
C LYS A 30 -20.60 -5.75 6.74
N GLY A 31 -20.11 -4.82 7.56
CA GLY A 31 -19.50 -5.12 8.86
C GLY A 31 -18.02 -5.52 8.80
N TYR A 32 -17.34 -5.25 7.69
CA TYR A 32 -15.89 -5.43 7.61
C TYR A 32 -15.16 -4.34 8.39
N GLN A 33 -14.09 -4.70 9.08
CA GLN A 33 -13.07 -3.77 9.55
C GLN A 33 -12.24 -3.32 8.35
N THR A 34 -12.27 -2.02 8.00
CA THR A 34 -11.61 -1.50 6.80
C THR A 34 -10.38 -0.69 7.15
N LEU A 35 -9.21 -1.13 6.68
CA LEU A 35 -7.91 -0.53 6.98
C LEU A 35 -7.18 -0.16 5.69
N TYR A 36 -6.40 0.91 5.80
CA TYR A 36 -5.47 1.31 4.74
C TYR A 36 -4.07 1.52 5.31
N PHE A 37 -3.07 0.98 4.63
CA PHE A 37 -1.67 1.15 4.97
C PHE A 37 -0.95 1.92 3.86
N THR A 38 -0.12 2.85 4.26
CA THR A 38 0.83 3.53 3.39
C THR A 38 2.16 3.69 4.11
N THR A 39 3.24 3.77 3.38
CA THR A 39 4.58 3.97 3.92
C THR A 39 4.82 5.43 4.33
N HIS A 40 4.18 6.38 3.65
CA HIS A 40 4.39 7.82 3.76
C HIS A 40 3.28 8.52 4.56
N ASP A 41 3.39 9.83 4.69
CA ASP A 41 2.40 10.66 5.37
C ASP A 41 1.04 10.61 4.66
N SER A 42 -0.02 10.27 5.40
CA SER A 42 -1.38 10.18 4.88
C SER A 42 -2.00 11.54 4.52
N GLN A 43 -1.39 12.65 4.92
CA GLN A 43 -1.80 13.98 4.48
C GLN A 43 -1.35 14.29 3.05
N PHE A 44 -0.36 13.55 2.55
CA PHE A 44 0.06 13.70 1.15
C PHE A 44 -1.12 13.45 0.21
N ASP A 45 -1.34 14.38 -0.71
CA ASP A 45 -2.45 14.35 -1.68
C ASP A 45 -3.85 14.18 -1.07
N ASN A 46 -4.04 14.55 0.21
CA ASN A 46 -5.31 14.41 0.94
C ASN A 46 -5.83 12.96 1.00
N ILE A 47 -4.93 11.99 1.03
CA ILE A 47 -5.29 10.56 1.08
C ILE A 47 -6.19 10.27 2.28
N ALA A 48 -5.82 10.76 3.47
CA ALA A 48 -6.60 10.52 4.70
C ALA A 48 -8.03 11.04 4.58
N GLY A 49 -8.21 12.30 4.15
CA GLY A 49 -9.53 12.89 3.99
C GLY A 49 -10.40 12.10 3.01
N PHE A 50 -9.84 11.74 1.86
CA PHE A 50 -10.54 10.96 0.83
C PHE A 50 -10.94 9.57 1.32
N LEU A 51 -10.02 8.84 1.95
CA LEU A 51 -10.24 7.47 2.38
C LEU A 51 -11.26 7.37 3.52
N PHE A 52 -11.20 8.28 4.51
CA PHE A 52 -12.19 8.32 5.58
C PHE A 52 -13.59 8.66 5.05
N ALA A 53 -13.71 9.58 4.08
CA ALA A 53 -14.99 9.88 3.44
C ALA A 53 -15.53 8.70 2.60
N ASN A 54 -14.68 7.72 2.27
CA ASN A 54 -15.00 6.62 1.38
C ASN A 54 -14.85 5.23 2.04
N GLY A 55 -15.15 5.13 3.35
CA GLY A 55 -15.38 3.86 4.03
C GLY A 55 -14.14 3.19 4.63
N ILE A 56 -12.97 3.84 4.62
CA ILE A 56 -11.82 3.38 5.41
C ILE A 56 -12.00 3.87 6.85
N GLN A 57 -11.92 2.96 7.82
CA GLN A 57 -12.10 3.25 9.25
C GLN A 57 -10.78 3.53 9.95
N LYS A 58 -9.67 2.98 9.45
CA LYS A 58 -8.35 3.17 10.05
C LYS A 58 -7.28 3.29 8.98
N ILE A 59 -6.42 4.30 9.13
CA ILE A 59 -5.24 4.49 8.29
C ILE A 59 -4.01 4.30 9.16
N ILE A 60 -3.06 3.52 8.66
CA ILE A 60 -1.72 3.37 9.21
C ILE A 60 -0.76 4.03 8.23
N SER A 61 -0.04 5.03 8.70
CA SER A 61 0.80 5.88 7.87
C SER A 61 2.14 6.18 8.56
N GLN A 62 2.94 7.06 8.01
CA GLN A 62 4.29 7.37 8.50
C GLN A 62 4.38 7.58 10.02
N SER A 63 3.40 8.22 10.64
CA SER A 63 3.38 8.49 12.09
C SER A 63 3.19 7.23 12.96
N ASP A 64 2.77 6.12 12.37
CA ASP A 64 2.53 4.85 13.07
C ASP A 64 3.73 3.90 13.03
N TYR A 65 4.81 4.31 12.36
CA TYR A 65 6.06 3.56 12.29
C TYR A 65 7.15 4.20 13.17
N PRO A 66 8.16 3.41 13.60
CA PRO A 66 9.30 3.96 14.32
C PRO A 66 10.03 5.02 13.48
N SER A 67 10.36 6.16 14.09
CA SER A 67 10.99 7.29 13.39
C SER A 67 12.33 6.95 12.75
N GLU A 68 13.08 6.04 13.36
CA GLU A 68 14.37 5.53 12.83
C GLU A 68 14.24 4.71 11.55
N GLN A 69 13.03 4.20 11.25
CA GLN A 69 12.73 3.46 10.02
C GLN A 69 12.25 4.35 8.88
N ILE A 70 11.99 5.62 9.13
CA ILE A 70 11.65 6.60 8.09
C ILE A 70 12.94 6.96 7.35
N LYS A 71 13.07 6.55 6.09
CA LYS A 71 14.30 6.70 5.30
C LYS A 71 14.23 7.79 4.23
N SER A 72 13.04 8.23 3.87
CA SER A 72 12.83 9.24 2.82
C SER A 72 11.53 10.00 3.01
N THR A 73 11.22 10.93 2.10
CA THR A 73 9.90 11.58 1.99
C THR A 73 8.77 10.60 1.66
N LEU A 74 9.10 9.39 1.20
CA LEU A 74 8.16 8.30 0.99
C LEU A 74 8.01 7.40 2.24
N GLY A 75 8.54 7.85 3.38
CA GLY A 75 8.38 7.21 4.68
C GLY A 75 9.26 5.98 4.87
N VAL A 76 8.65 4.87 5.29
CA VAL A 76 9.33 3.61 5.56
C VAL A 76 9.41 2.73 4.30
N SER A 77 10.29 1.75 4.33
CA SER A 77 10.37 0.75 3.25
C SER A 77 9.18 -0.22 3.29
N ASP A 78 8.81 -0.80 2.14
CA ASP A 78 7.60 -1.64 2.01
C ASP A 78 7.57 -2.83 2.98
N HIS A 79 8.71 -3.49 3.23
CA HIS A 79 8.73 -4.62 4.18
C HIS A 79 8.34 -4.20 5.60
N VAL A 80 8.71 -2.99 6.04
CA VAL A 80 8.33 -2.43 7.34
C VAL A 80 6.82 -2.23 7.43
N MET A 81 6.22 -1.68 6.37
CA MET A 81 4.77 -1.55 6.26
C MET A 81 4.09 -2.93 6.33
N PHE A 82 4.61 -3.92 5.61
CA PHE A 82 4.06 -5.27 5.60
C PHE A 82 4.17 -5.98 6.96
N GLU A 83 5.27 -5.83 7.67
CA GLU A 83 5.43 -6.35 9.04
C GLU A 83 4.40 -5.73 10.00
N LYS A 84 4.22 -4.42 9.91
CA LYS A 84 3.19 -3.69 10.67
C LYS A 84 1.79 -4.17 10.29
N ALA A 85 1.53 -4.41 9.00
CA ALA A 85 0.24 -4.89 8.53
C ALA A 85 -0.09 -6.27 9.10
N VAL A 86 0.83 -7.24 9.04
CA VAL A 86 0.62 -8.58 9.60
C VAL A 86 0.32 -8.50 11.10
N SER A 87 1.09 -7.73 11.86
CA SER A 87 0.87 -7.58 13.31
C SER A 87 -0.48 -6.92 13.62
N THR A 88 -0.86 -5.90 12.85
CA THR A 88 -2.12 -5.18 13.01
C THR A 88 -3.31 -6.07 12.69
N ILE A 89 -3.29 -6.77 11.54
CA ILE A 89 -4.36 -7.70 11.12
C ILE A 89 -4.55 -8.79 12.17
N SER A 90 -3.46 -9.35 12.69
CA SER A 90 -3.52 -10.40 13.72
C SER A 90 -4.09 -9.92 15.06
N SER A 91 -4.14 -8.61 15.29
CA SER A 91 -4.74 -7.99 16.48
C SER A 91 -6.19 -7.55 16.31
N LEU A 92 -6.77 -7.67 15.10
CA LEU A 92 -8.16 -7.30 14.82
C LEU A 92 -9.14 -8.20 15.57
N ASP A 93 -10.37 -7.70 15.70
CA ASP A 93 -11.48 -8.51 16.22
C ASP A 93 -11.78 -9.67 15.25
N LYS A 94 -11.53 -10.88 15.70
CA LYS A 94 -11.70 -12.10 14.89
C LYS A 94 -13.17 -12.47 14.63
N THR A 95 -14.11 -11.79 15.28
CA THR A 95 -15.55 -11.98 15.04
C THR A 95 -16.05 -11.24 13.80
N GLN A 96 -15.25 -10.33 13.27
CA GLN A 96 -15.57 -9.52 12.09
C GLN A 96 -14.57 -9.80 10.97
N PRO A 97 -15.02 -9.84 9.71
CA PRO A 97 -14.12 -9.90 8.58
C PRO A 97 -13.36 -8.58 8.43
N PHE A 98 -12.25 -8.62 7.68
CA PHE A 98 -11.46 -7.41 7.42
C PHE A 98 -11.27 -7.17 5.92
N PHE A 99 -11.11 -5.92 5.57
CA PHE A 99 -10.62 -5.44 4.28
C PHE A 99 -9.39 -4.57 4.53
N VAL A 100 -8.29 -4.91 3.89
CA VAL A 100 -7.03 -4.16 4.02
C VAL A 100 -6.52 -3.80 2.63
N CYS A 101 -6.26 -2.51 2.43
CA CYS A 101 -5.57 -2.01 1.27
C CYS A 101 -4.17 -1.53 1.69
N MET A 102 -3.15 -1.87 0.92
CA MET A 102 -1.76 -1.48 1.19
C MET A 102 -1.20 -0.81 -0.07
N LEU A 103 -0.68 0.41 0.08
CA LEU A 103 0.00 1.14 -0.98
C LEU A 103 1.51 1.07 -0.76
N THR A 104 2.21 0.35 -1.62
CA THR A 104 3.67 0.31 -1.64
C THR A 104 4.26 1.55 -2.30
N SER A 105 5.50 1.89 -1.98
CA SER A 105 6.16 3.08 -2.54
C SER A 105 7.62 2.88 -2.92
N SER A 106 8.21 1.73 -2.65
CA SER A 106 9.65 1.52 -2.84
C SER A 106 10.09 1.55 -4.30
N ASP A 107 9.18 1.31 -5.24
CA ASP A 107 9.42 1.44 -6.68
C ASP A 107 9.38 2.90 -7.19
N HIS A 108 9.12 3.87 -6.32
CA HIS A 108 9.10 5.30 -6.63
C HIS A 108 10.38 6.00 -6.12
N GLY A 109 10.88 6.96 -6.89
CA GLY A 109 12.03 7.77 -6.43
C GLY A 109 11.67 8.74 -5.29
N PRO A 110 12.61 9.03 -4.38
CA PRO A 110 14.01 8.63 -4.38
C PRO A 110 14.20 7.16 -4.02
N TYR A 111 14.99 6.45 -4.83
CA TYR A 111 15.25 5.02 -4.63
C TYR A 111 16.24 4.81 -3.49
N ILE A 112 15.79 4.19 -2.41
CA ILE A 112 16.61 3.85 -1.25
C ILE A 112 16.46 2.35 -0.98
N LEU A 113 17.47 1.59 -1.41
CA LEU A 113 17.50 0.16 -1.16
C LEU A 113 17.86 -0.11 0.31
N PRO A 114 17.01 -0.82 1.07
CA PRO A 114 17.34 -1.22 2.44
C PRO A 114 18.58 -2.14 2.47
N THR A 115 19.45 -1.91 3.44
CA THR A 115 20.71 -2.66 3.60
C THR A 115 20.75 -3.59 4.81
N ASP A 116 19.79 -3.43 5.71
CA ASP A 116 19.67 -4.14 6.99
C ASP A 116 18.71 -5.36 6.94
N ILE A 117 18.50 -5.88 5.74
CA ILE A 117 17.62 -7.03 5.45
C ILE A 117 18.40 -8.14 4.74
N PRO A 118 17.91 -9.41 4.77
CA PRO A 118 18.60 -10.53 4.12
C PRO A 118 18.55 -10.49 2.58
N PHE A 119 17.79 -9.56 1.99
CA PHE A 119 17.70 -9.39 0.56
C PHE A 119 19.00 -8.85 -0.05
N LYS A 120 19.40 -9.41 -1.19
CA LYS A 120 20.52 -8.92 -2.00
C LYS A 120 20.09 -8.89 -3.46
N PRO A 121 20.16 -7.72 -4.12
CA PRO A 121 19.78 -7.62 -5.52
C PRO A 121 20.78 -8.34 -6.42
N SER A 122 20.31 -8.81 -7.56
CA SER A 122 21.11 -9.40 -8.63
C SER A 122 21.43 -8.40 -9.73
N SER A 123 20.58 -7.43 -9.96
CA SER A 123 20.73 -6.39 -10.97
C SER A 123 21.80 -5.34 -10.60
N LYS A 124 22.34 -4.68 -11.62
CA LYS A 124 23.34 -3.60 -11.44
C LYS A 124 22.69 -2.23 -11.27
N GLU A 125 21.61 -1.99 -11.99
CA GLU A 125 20.90 -0.71 -12.02
C GLU A 125 20.00 -0.60 -10.78
N LEU A 126 20.10 0.54 -10.08
CA LEU A 126 19.36 0.77 -8.83
C LEU A 126 17.83 0.60 -9.00
N LYS A 127 17.30 1.05 -10.13
CA LYS A 127 15.87 0.92 -10.41
C LYS A 127 15.44 -0.54 -10.52
N ASP A 128 16.21 -1.37 -11.21
CA ASP A 128 15.94 -2.80 -11.34
C ASP A 128 16.10 -3.50 -9.98
N GLN A 129 17.08 -3.07 -9.15
CA GLN A 129 17.24 -3.54 -7.77
C GLN A 129 16.00 -3.22 -6.90
N MET A 130 15.36 -2.06 -7.12
CA MET A 130 14.14 -1.70 -6.40
C MET A 130 12.96 -2.56 -6.79
N VAL A 131 12.84 -2.95 -8.06
CA VAL A 131 11.81 -3.91 -8.51
C VAL A 131 12.04 -5.29 -7.87
N GLU A 132 13.29 -5.77 -7.86
CA GLU A 132 13.64 -7.03 -7.17
C GLU A 132 13.34 -6.95 -5.67
N TYR A 133 13.61 -5.81 -5.06
CA TYR A 133 13.30 -5.58 -3.65
C TYR A 133 11.78 -5.57 -3.39
N ALA A 134 10.99 -4.92 -4.23
CA ALA A 134 9.53 -4.89 -4.09
C ALA A 134 8.94 -6.31 -4.18
N ASP A 135 9.41 -7.12 -5.13
CA ASP A 135 9.03 -8.54 -5.25
C ASP A 135 9.41 -9.33 -3.99
N TRP A 136 10.65 -9.16 -3.50
CA TRP A 136 11.09 -9.78 -2.26
C TRP A 136 10.23 -9.37 -1.06
N ALA A 137 9.87 -8.08 -0.95
CA ALA A 137 9.05 -7.57 0.15
C ALA A 137 7.64 -8.18 0.14
N ILE A 138 7.04 -8.35 -1.05
CA ILE A 138 5.77 -9.07 -1.22
C ILE A 138 5.91 -10.54 -0.80
N GLY A 139 6.97 -11.22 -1.26
CA GLY A 139 7.26 -12.61 -0.86
C GLY A 139 7.46 -12.75 0.65
N HIS A 140 8.13 -11.80 1.29
CA HIS A 140 8.31 -11.72 2.74
C HIS A 140 6.96 -11.57 3.46
N PHE A 141 6.12 -10.65 2.99
CA PHE A 141 4.76 -10.45 3.50
C PHE A 141 3.94 -11.75 3.45
N VAL A 142 3.88 -12.40 2.29
CA VAL A 142 3.13 -13.66 2.12
C VAL A 142 3.67 -14.75 3.05
N SER A 143 5.00 -14.81 3.23
CA SER A 143 5.64 -15.78 4.12
C SER A 143 5.29 -15.57 5.60
N MET A 144 5.14 -14.32 6.03
CA MET A 144 4.67 -13.97 7.37
C MET A 144 3.17 -14.23 7.53
N ALA A 145 2.37 -13.85 6.53
CA ALA A 145 0.92 -14.03 6.53
C ALA A 145 0.54 -15.51 6.61
N ARG A 146 1.26 -16.40 5.92
CA ARG A 146 1.03 -17.87 5.97
C ARG A 146 1.11 -18.47 7.37
N LYS A 147 1.74 -17.79 8.31
CA LYS A 147 1.86 -18.26 9.70
C LYS A 147 0.69 -17.81 10.58
N GLN A 148 -0.24 -17.03 10.01
CA GLN A 148 -1.36 -16.46 10.74
C GLN A 148 -2.63 -17.27 10.51
N ASP A 149 -3.50 -17.29 11.52
CA ASP A 149 -4.77 -18.02 11.52
C ASP A 149 -5.80 -17.49 10.49
N TRP A 150 -5.65 -16.26 10.05
CA TRP A 150 -6.51 -15.62 9.05
C TRP A 150 -6.10 -15.92 7.60
N PHE A 151 -4.93 -16.51 7.34
CA PHE A 151 -4.38 -16.67 5.98
C PHE A 151 -5.29 -17.46 5.04
N GLU A 152 -5.71 -18.65 5.46
CA GLU A 152 -6.50 -19.57 4.61
C GLU A 152 -7.90 -19.03 4.26
N GLN A 153 -8.38 -18.01 4.98
CA GLN A 153 -9.68 -17.37 4.76
C GLN A 153 -9.56 -16.00 4.08
N THR A 154 -8.38 -15.66 3.60
CA THR A 154 -8.08 -14.35 3.02
C THR A 154 -7.84 -14.46 1.52
N LEU A 155 -8.54 -13.64 0.74
CA LEU A 155 -8.26 -13.40 -0.67
C LEU A 155 -7.19 -12.31 -0.80
N PHE A 156 -6.05 -12.65 -1.38
CA PHE A 156 -4.98 -11.70 -1.70
C PHE A 156 -5.12 -11.23 -3.14
N VAL A 157 -5.13 -9.91 -3.34
CA VAL A 157 -5.23 -9.29 -4.67
C VAL A 157 -4.06 -8.33 -4.84
N PHE A 158 -3.25 -8.54 -5.87
CA PHE A 158 -2.13 -7.68 -6.24
C PHE A 158 -2.47 -6.94 -7.52
N VAL A 159 -2.42 -5.61 -7.48
CA VAL A 159 -2.79 -4.74 -8.61
C VAL A 159 -1.72 -3.68 -8.78
N ALA A 160 -1.19 -3.54 -10.01
CA ALA A 160 -0.37 -2.38 -10.35
C ALA A 160 -1.28 -1.16 -10.52
N ASP A 161 -0.85 0.00 -10.04
CA ASP A 161 -1.54 1.27 -10.24
C ASP A 161 -1.40 1.77 -11.69
N HIS A 162 -0.23 1.57 -12.29
CA HIS A 162 0.08 1.82 -13.71
C HIS A 162 1.30 1.01 -14.15
N GLY A 163 1.54 0.98 -15.46
CA GLY A 163 2.74 0.43 -16.05
C GLY A 163 3.88 1.44 -16.14
N TYR A 164 5.09 0.94 -16.38
CA TYR A 164 6.24 1.76 -16.72
C TYR A 164 6.66 1.49 -18.18
N VAL A 165 6.76 2.58 -18.97
CA VAL A 165 7.23 2.49 -20.36
C VAL A 165 8.74 2.64 -20.39
N LYS A 166 9.47 1.60 -20.82
CA LYS A 166 10.91 1.70 -21.09
C LYS A 166 11.09 2.40 -22.45
N PRO A 167 12.06 3.34 -22.58
CA PRO A 167 12.40 3.92 -23.89
C PRO A 167 12.69 2.84 -24.93
N GLY A 168 12.13 2.95 -26.13
CA GLY A 168 12.26 1.93 -27.18
C GLY A 168 11.32 0.73 -27.03
N SER A 169 10.37 0.74 -26.11
CA SER A 169 9.33 -0.29 -26.03
C SER A 169 8.29 -0.13 -27.15
N ARG A 170 7.62 -1.24 -27.55
CA ARG A 170 6.55 -1.20 -28.56
C ARG A 170 5.29 -0.41 -28.15
N TYR A 171 5.24 0.06 -26.92
CA TYR A 171 4.08 0.74 -26.32
C TYR A 171 4.39 2.19 -25.97
N GLU A 172 5.34 2.83 -26.67
CA GLU A 172 5.47 4.28 -26.62
C GLU A 172 4.21 4.89 -27.25
N MET A 173 3.41 5.60 -26.45
CA MET A 173 2.29 6.42 -26.91
C MET A 173 2.76 7.84 -27.13
#